data_d56950ebb11b1c03ca2e68c58a3a9038
#
_entry.id   d56950ebb11b1c03ca2e68c58a3a9038
#
_cell.length_a   1.000
_cell.length_b   1.000
_cell.length_c   1.000
_cell.angle_alpha   90.00
_cell.angle_beta   90.00
_cell.angle_gamma   90.00
#
_symmetry.space_group_name_H-M   'P 1'
#
loop_
_entity.id
_entity.type
_entity.pdbx_description
1 polymer ?
#
loop_
_entity_poly.entity_id
_entity_poly.type
_entity_poly.pdbx_seq_one_letter_code
_entity_poly.pdbx_strand_id
1 'polypeptide(L)'
;MKVSQRLYEKALPIWESYFTHPFIQGMADGTLAKDKFQFYMIQDHKYLMEYAKVFALGVIKSRDEKDMRLFAAFIADTLNTENAVHQFFLKELGITQEDIERTPMCLNNDSYTNYMIAVAMKEGLAELTTAVLACFWSYKLIGDYMETIPGALEQPFYGRWSSTYVSDAFRGGNQTVIDLLDRLTEGYTEEQIQNLEHILINCSKYEYQFWDMAWTKGEMDYRL
;
A
#
# COMPACT_ATOMS: atom_id res chain seq x y z
N MET A 1 26.51 0.34 -0.05
CA MET A 1 25.17 0.22 -0.66
C MET A 1 24.16 0.71 0.35
N LYS A 2 23.22 1.55 -0.05
CA LYS A 2 22.14 1.99 0.85
C LYS A 2 21.25 0.81 1.22
N VAL A 3 20.67 0.84 2.43
CA VAL A 3 19.76 -0.22 2.87
C VAL A 3 18.52 -0.28 1.99
N SER A 4 17.95 0.87 1.61
CA SER A 4 16.81 0.94 0.69
C SER A 4 17.08 0.23 -0.64
N GLN A 5 18.25 0.40 -1.23
CA GLN A 5 18.61 -0.28 -2.48
C GLN A 5 18.63 -1.80 -2.32
N ARG A 6 19.21 -2.29 -1.23
CA ARG A 6 19.25 -3.72 -0.93
C ARG A 6 17.84 -4.30 -0.73
N LEU A 7 16.99 -3.57 -0.02
CA LEU A 7 15.60 -3.95 0.19
C LEU A 7 14.82 -3.98 -1.13
N TYR A 8 15.04 -2.98 -2.00
CA TYR A 8 14.44 -2.93 -3.33
C TYR A 8 14.79 -4.17 -4.16
N GLU A 9 16.08 -4.48 -4.29
CA GLU A 9 16.56 -5.64 -5.05
C GLU A 9 15.95 -6.94 -4.54
N LYS A 10 15.73 -7.04 -3.21
CA LYS A 10 15.18 -8.21 -2.56
C LYS A 10 13.67 -8.39 -2.80
N ALA A 11 12.93 -7.29 -2.82
CA ALA A 11 11.48 -7.31 -3.00
C ALA A 11 11.05 -7.29 -4.49
N LEU A 12 11.92 -6.80 -5.38
CA LEU A 12 11.62 -6.62 -6.80
C LEU A 12 10.96 -7.83 -7.47
N PRO A 13 11.42 -9.09 -7.30
CA PRO A 13 10.76 -10.23 -7.93
C PRO A 13 9.31 -10.44 -7.51
N ILE A 14 8.94 -10.02 -6.28
CA ILE A 14 7.55 -10.08 -5.80
C ILE A 14 6.75 -8.97 -6.47
N TRP A 15 7.28 -7.75 -6.52
CA TRP A 15 6.60 -6.60 -7.11
C TRP A 15 6.40 -6.74 -8.63
N GLU A 16 7.37 -7.34 -9.35
CA GLU A 16 7.23 -7.65 -10.78
C GLU A 16 6.06 -8.62 -11.03
N SER A 17 5.77 -9.53 -10.10
CA SER A 17 4.63 -10.43 -10.24
C SER A 17 3.28 -9.72 -10.17
N TYR A 18 3.21 -8.50 -9.57
CA TYR A 18 1.98 -7.70 -9.55
C TYR A 18 1.58 -7.27 -10.97
N PHE A 19 2.57 -6.97 -11.83
CA PHE A 19 2.31 -6.47 -13.19
C PHE A 19 1.58 -7.50 -14.07
N THR A 20 1.71 -8.78 -13.76
CA THR A 20 1.01 -9.87 -14.47
C THR A 20 -0.26 -10.32 -13.75
N HIS A 21 -0.58 -9.75 -12.60
CA HIS A 21 -1.78 -10.08 -11.88
C HIS A 21 -3.04 -9.64 -12.65
N PRO A 22 -4.08 -10.49 -12.81
CA PRO A 22 -5.24 -10.19 -13.65
C PRO A 22 -6.03 -8.95 -13.20
N PHE A 23 -5.99 -8.59 -11.92
CA PHE A 23 -6.60 -7.36 -11.42
C PHE A 23 -5.90 -6.12 -11.99
N ILE A 24 -4.55 -6.11 -11.94
CA ILE A 24 -3.73 -5.00 -12.46
C ILE A 24 -3.84 -4.91 -13.99
N GLN A 25 -3.76 -6.04 -14.68
CA GLN A 25 -3.92 -6.11 -16.14
C GLN A 25 -5.30 -5.60 -16.56
N GLY A 26 -6.35 -6.05 -15.89
CA GLY A 26 -7.73 -5.63 -16.20
C GLY A 26 -7.99 -4.15 -15.91
N MET A 27 -7.28 -3.51 -14.98
CA MET A 27 -7.31 -2.05 -14.82
C MET A 27 -6.59 -1.36 -15.99
N ALA A 28 -5.43 -1.87 -16.40
CA ALA A 28 -4.62 -1.28 -17.46
C ALA A 28 -5.34 -1.27 -18.81
N ASP A 29 -6.02 -2.35 -19.17
CA ASP A 29 -6.74 -2.51 -20.43
C ASP A 29 -8.25 -2.16 -20.35
N GLY A 30 -8.76 -1.85 -19.15
CA GLY A 30 -10.16 -1.46 -18.93
C GLY A 30 -11.13 -2.63 -18.85
N THR A 31 -10.66 -3.88 -18.81
CA THR A 31 -11.51 -5.09 -18.80
C THR A 31 -11.87 -5.58 -17.41
N LEU A 32 -11.25 -5.02 -16.34
CA LEU A 32 -11.58 -5.39 -14.97
C LEU A 32 -13.07 -5.19 -14.69
N ALA A 33 -13.72 -6.23 -14.17
CA ALA A 33 -15.12 -6.15 -13.78
C ALA A 33 -15.31 -5.14 -12.63
N LYS A 34 -16.30 -4.24 -12.78
CA LYS A 34 -16.53 -3.15 -11.81
C LYS A 34 -16.85 -3.64 -10.41
N ASP A 35 -17.50 -4.79 -10.26
CA ASP A 35 -17.81 -5.38 -8.97
C ASP A 35 -16.55 -5.83 -8.20
N LYS A 36 -15.50 -6.24 -8.92
CA LYS A 36 -14.19 -6.54 -8.31
C LYS A 36 -13.50 -5.26 -7.82
N PHE A 37 -13.54 -4.21 -8.63
CA PHE A 37 -13.01 -2.91 -8.23
C PHE A 37 -13.82 -2.29 -7.09
N GLN A 38 -15.15 -2.46 -7.09
CA GLN A 38 -16.02 -2.05 -5.99
C GLN A 38 -15.63 -2.74 -4.69
N PHE A 39 -15.41 -4.05 -4.74
CA PHE A 39 -14.97 -4.81 -3.58
C PHE A 39 -13.58 -4.36 -3.09
N TYR A 40 -12.64 -4.15 -4.02
CA TYR A 40 -11.33 -3.57 -3.73
C TYR A 40 -11.46 -2.24 -2.98
N MET A 41 -12.28 -1.31 -3.48
CA MET A 41 -12.46 0.02 -2.86
C MET A 41 -13.00 -0.06 -1.43
N ILE A 42 -13.89 -1.01 -1.14
CA ILE A 42 -14.40 -1.23 0.22
C ILE A 42 -13.29 -1.77 1.14
N GLN A 43 -12.54 -2.77 0.67
CA GLN A 43 -11.46 -3.36 1.45
C GLN A 43 -10.32 -2.37 1.67
N ASP A 44 -9.98 -1.59 0.66
CA ASP A 44 -8.94 -0.58 0.71
C ASP A 44 -9.31 0.59 1.65
N HIS A 45 -10.58 1.03 1.65
CA HIS A 45 -11.07 1.98 2.65
C HIS A 45 -10.84 1.49 4.09
N LYS A 46 -11.11 0.21 4.36
CA LYS A 46 -10.86 -0.39 5.69
C LYS A 46 -9.37 -0.49 6.00
N TYR A 47 -8.56 -0.86 5.00
CA TYR A 47 -7.09 -0.88 5.11
C TYR A 47 -6.53 0.48 5.51
N LEU A 48 -6.95 1.57 4.83
CA LEU A 48 -6.46 2.92 5.09
C LEU A 48 -6.75 3.40 6.51
N MET A 49 -7.89 2.98 7.12
CA MET A 49 -8.18 3.30 8.52
C MET A 49 -7.17 2.66 9.47
N GLU A 50 -6.77 1.42 9.21
CA GLU A 50 -5.74 0.73 10.01
C GLU A 50 -4.34 1.27 9.71
N TYR A 51 -4.07 1.62 8.44
CA TYR A 51 -2.81 2.20 8.00
C TYR A 51 -2.53 3.55 8.69
N ALA A 52 -3.55 4.40 8.84
CA ALA A 52 -3.44 5.64 9.61
C ALA A 52 -3.02 5.41 11.06
N LYS A 53 -3.44 4.28 11.69
CA LYS A 53 -2.99 3.92 13.05
C LYS A 53 -1.51 3.53 13.08
N VAL A 54 -1.00 2.88 12.03
CA VAL A 54 0.44 2.60 11.91
C VAL A 54 1.23 3.91 11.85
N PHE A 55 0.77 4.91 11.09
CA PHE A 55 1.39 6.23 11.08
C PHE A 55 1.33 6.95 12.43
N ALA A 56 0.23 6.78 13.18
CA ALA A 56 0.13 7.32 14.54
C ALA A 56 1.19 6.70 15.48
N LEU A 57 1.46 5.41 15.35
CA LEU A 57 2.60 4.75 16.04
C LEU A 57 3.94 5.31 15.56
N GLY A 58 4.07 5.69 14.29
CA GLY A 58 5.23 6.40 13.76
C GLY A 58 5.47 7.74 14.46
N VAL A 59 4.42 8.54 14.69
CA VAL A 59 4.51 9.78 15.50
C VAL A 59 5.03 9.47 16.91
N ILE A 60 4.47 8.45 17.57
CA ILE A 60 4.85 8.06 18.95
C ILE A 60 6.33 7.61 19.02
N LYS A 61 6.82 6.91 17.99
CA LYS A 61 8.19 6.36 17.94
C LYS A 61 9.22 7.38 17.45
N SER A 62 8.81 8.46 16.83
CA SER A 62 9.71 9.51 16.35
C SER A 62 10.41 10.19 17.52
N ARG A 63 11.72 10.46 17.36
CA ARG A 63 12.55 11.10 18.38
C ARG A 63 12.74 12.60 18.14
N ASP A 64 12.44 13.07 16.94
CA ASP A 64 12.57 14.48 16.58
C ASP A 64 11.29 15.01 15.94
N GLU A 65 11.16 16.32 15.95
CA GLU A 65 9.98 17.04 15.45
C GLU A 65 9.76 16.83 13.94
N LYS A 66 10.84 16.68 13.16
CA LYS A 66 10.76 16.53 11.71
C LYS A 66 10.03 15.22 11.36
N ASP A 67 10.43 14.12 12.00
CA ASP A 67 9.82 12.81 11.78
C ASP A 67 8.39 12.75 12.33
N MET A 68 8.12 13.38 13.50
CA MET A 68 6.76 13.51 14.03
C MET A 68 5.84 14.21 13.04
N ARG A 69 6.29 15.34 12.46
CA ARG A 69 5.51 16.09 11.46
C ARG A 69 5.29 15.27 10.19
N LEU A 70 6.28 14.50 9.75
CA LEU A 70 6.17 13.65 8.57
C LEU A 70 5.07 12.59 8.75
N PHE A 71 5.10 11.84 9.86
CA PHE A 71 4.07 10.83 10.13
C PHE A 71 2.69 11.45 10.38
N ALA A 72 2.62 12.63 11.01
CA ALA A 72 1.36 13.37 11.16
C ALA A 72 0.79 13.82 9.81
N ALA A 73 1.66 14.23 8.87
CA ALA A 73 1.24 14.54 7.51
C ALA A 73 0.69 13.29 6.78
N PHE A 74 1.33 12.14 6.91
CA PHE A 74 0.83 10.88 6.33
C PHE A 74 -0.55 10.50 6.88
N ILE A 75 -0.82 10.72 8.18
CA ILE A 75 -2.17 10.53 8.74
C ILE A 75 -3.17 11.47 8.05
N ALA A 76 -2.81 12.76 7.93
CA ALA A 76 -3.70 13.74 7.32
C ALA A 76 -3.95 13.44 5.83
N ASP A 77 -2.92 13.03 5.08
CA ASP A 77 -3.03 12.67 3.67
C ASP A 77 -3.89 11.42 3.49
N THR A 78 -3.67 10.38 4.27
CA THR A 78 -4.46 9.14 4.23
C THR A 78 -5.93 9.40 4.54
N LEU A 79 -6.23 10.20 5.56
CA LEU A 79 -7.61 10.45 5.98
C LEU A 79 -8.33 11.51 5.14
N ASN A 80 -7.62 12.37 4.40
CA ASN A 80 -8.22 13.46 3.61
C ASN A 80 -8.00 13.29 2.11
N THR A 81 -6.75 13.12 1.64
CA THR A 81 -6.40 13.17 0.21
C THR A 81 -6.68 11.85 -0.49
N GLU A 82 -6.22 10.74 0.06
CA GLU A 82 -6.59 9.41 -0.46
C GLU A 82 -8.09 9.18 -0.31
N ASN A 83 -8.68 9.65 0.77
CA ASN A 83 -10.12 9.63 0.96
C ASN A 83 -10.87 10.42 -0.16
N ALA A 84 -10.30 11.48 -0.73
CA ALA A 84 -10.93 12.20 -1.85
C ALA A 84 -11.00 11.35 -3.14
N VAL A 85 -9.96 10.57 -3.44
CA VAL A 85 -9.98 9.60 -4.54
C VAL A 85 -10.98 8.48 -4.25
N HIS A 86 -10.97 7.95 -3.03
CA HIS A 86 -11.94 6.97 -2.55
C HIS A 86 -13.37 7.49 -2.65
N GLN A 87 -13.66 8.69 -2.14
CA GLN A 87 -15.00 9.28 -2.21
C GLN A 87 -15.51 9.44 -3.65
N PHE A 88 -14.62 9.77 -4.58
CA PHE A 88 -14.98 9.78 -5.99
C PHE A 88 -15.44 8.40 -6.45
N PHE A 89 -14.64 7.36 -6.22
CA PHE A 89 -14.99 6.01 -6.68
C PHE A 89 -16.17 5.41 -5.92
N LEU A 90 -16.29 5.64 -4.62
CA LEU A 90 -17.45 5.21 -3.83
C LEU A 90 -18.73 5.79 -4.44
N LYS A 91 -18.73 7.08 -4.83
CA LYS A 91 -19.86 7.74 -5.48
C LYS A 91 -20.14 7.19 -6.88
N GLU A 92 -19.09 7.05 -7.72
CA GLU A 92 -19.24 6.55 -9.09
C GLU A 92 -19.72 5.09 -9.14
N LEU A 93 -19.37 4.30 -8.14
CA LEU A 93 -19.77 2.90 -7.98
C LEU A 93 -21.09 2.74 -7.23
N GLY A 94 -21.66 3.82 -6.70
CA GLY A 94 -22.87 3.79 -5.90
C GLY A 94 -22.70 3.05 -4.55
N ILE A 95 -21.48 3.01 -4.01
CA ILE A 95 -21.18 2.38 -2.74
C ILE A 95 -21.67 3.29 -1.61
N THR A 96 -22.53 2.77 -0.76
CA THR A 96 -23.08 3.49 0.40
C THR A 96 -22.25 3.21 1.65
N GLN A 97 -22.44 4.03 2.67
CA GLN A 97 -21.86 3.78 3.99
C GLN A 97 -22.35 2.43 4.57
N GLU A 98 -23.59 2.06 4.29
CA GLU A 98 -24.17 0.77 4.71
C GLU A 98 -23.47 -0.41 4.02
N ASP A 99 -23.09 -0.28 2.74
CA ASP A 99 -22.32 -1.31 2.04
C ASP A 99 -20.93 -1.51 2.66
N ILE A 100 -20.26 -0.41 3.05
CA ILE A 100 -18.97 -0.46 3.73
C ILE A 100 -19.11 -1.16 5.10
N GLU A 101 -20.12 -0.82 5.87
CA GLU A 101 -20.35 -1.38 7.20
C GLU A 101 -20.73 -2.88 7.16
N ARG A 102 -21.57 -3.26 6.19
CA ARG A 102 -22.00 -4.66 6.01
C ARG A 102 -20.94 -5.58 5.43
N THR A 103 -19.98 -5.03 4.68
CA THR A 103 -18.90 -5.84 4.11
C THR A 103 -17.83 -6.09 5.18
N PRO A 104 -17.61 -7.31 5.65
CA PRO A 104 -16.57 -7.56 6.63
C PRO A 104 -15.19 -7.33 6.03
N MET A 105 -14.24 -6.96 6.88
CA MET A 105 -12.83 -6.94 6.49
C MET A 105 -12.38 -8.37 6.22
N CYS A 106 -11.76 -8.60 5.07
CA CYS A 106 -11.27 -9.92 4.70
C CYS A 106 -10.09 -10.34 5.55
N LEU A 107 -9.93 -11.64 5.74
CA LEU A 107 -8.88 -12.20 6.59
C LEU A 107 -7.47 -11.77 6.17
N ASN A 108 -7.19 -11.72 4.88
CA ASN A 108 -5.89 -11.23 4.41
C ASN A 108 -5.66 -9.76 4.73
N ASN A 109 -6.67 -8.91 4.58
CA ASN A 109 -6.61 -7.48 4.90
C ASN A 109 -6.40 -7.29 6.41
N ASP A 110 -7.19 -7.98 7.22
CA ASP A 110 -7.05 -8.00 8.69
C ASP A 110 -5.68 -8.51 9.12
N SER A 111 -5.20 -9.61 8.53
CA SER A 111 -3.87 -10.16 8.84
C SER A 111 -2.75 -9.20 8.46
N TYR A 112 -2.85 -8.53 7.31
CA TYR A 112 -1.84 -7.58 6.85
C TYR A 112 -1.77 -6.36 7.76
N THR A 113 -2.90 -5.75 8.06
CA THR A 113 -2.94 -4.56 8.91
C THR A 113 -2.50 -4.88 10.34
N ASN A 114 -2.91 -6.02 10.89
CA ASN A 114 -2.43 -6.50 12.19
C ASN A 114 -0.93 -6.81 12.18
N TYR A 115 -0.37 -7.33 11.08
CA TYR A 115 1.06 -7.53 10.95
C TYR A 115 1.83 -6.21 11.02
N MET A 116 1.41 -5.18 10.26
CA MET A 116 2.03 -3.85 10.31
C MET A 116 1.94 -3.22 11.71
N ILE A 117 0.77 -3.31 12.36
CA ILE A 117 0.58 -2.83 13.73
C ILE A 117 1.51 -3.58 14.70
N ALA A 118 1.62 -4.91 14.56
CA ALA A 118 2.49 -5.71 15.42
C ALA A 118 3.97 -5.32 15.25
N VAL A 119 4.44 -5.11 14.01
CA VAL A 119 5.78 -4.56 13.73
C VAL A 119 5.92 -3.19 14.38
N ALA A 120 4.96 -2.28 14.13
CA ALA A 120 4.99 -0.94 14.67
C ALA A 120 4.97 -0.89 16.21
N MET A 121 4.34 -1.83 16.87
CA MET A 121 4.30 -1.91 18.34
C MET A 121 5.59 -2.49 18.94
N LYS A 122 6.13 -3.55 18.33
CA LYS A 122 7.22 -4.35 18.91
C LYS A 122 8.61 -3.82 18.55
N GLU A 123 8.76 -3.29 17.33
CA GLU A 123 10.03 -2.92 16.73
C GLU A 123 10.28 -1.40 16.78
N GLY A 124 11.37 -0.95 16.14
CA GLY A 124 11.75 0.45 16.03
C GLY A 124 11.04 1.22 14.90
N LEU A 125 11.47 2.49 14.74
CA LEU A 125 10.92 3.36 13.70
C LEU A 125 11.36 2.92 12.29
N ALA A 126 12.56 2.35 12.13
CA ALA A 126 13.04 1.85 10.85
C ALA A 126 12.22 0.64 10.36
N GLU A 127 11.86 -0.26 11.27
CA GLU A 127 11.06 -1.44 10.99
C GLU A 127 9.61 -1.04 10.62
N LEU A 128 9.01 -0.10 11.36
CA LEU A 128 7.72 0.50 11.02
C LEU A 128 7.78 1.16 9.64
N THR A 129 8.81 1.97 9.38
CA THR A 129 9.02 2.64 8.08
C THR A 129 9.14 1.62 6.96
N THR A 130 9.83 0.50 7.20
CA THR A 130 9.95 -0.60 6.24
C THR A 130 8.61 -1.26 5.95
N ALA A 131 7.79 -1.48 6.98
CA ALA A 131 6.47 -2.08 6.81
C ALA A 131 5.54 -1.21 5.95
N VAL A 132 5.51 0.11 6.19
CA VAL A 132 4.68 1.02 5.39
C VAL A 132 5.25 1.26 3.98
N LEU A 133 6.57 1.16 3.81
CA LEU A 133 7.24 1.36 2.53
C LEU A 133 6.83 0.30 1.50
N ALA A 134 6.45 -0.90 1.90
CA ALA A 134 5.96 -1.94 0.99
C ALA A 134 4.78 -1.45 0.14
N CYS A 135 3.78 -0.82 0.76
CA CYS A 135 2.64 -0.22 0.08
C CYS A 135 3.08 0.97 -0.80
N PHE A 136 3.76 1.96 -0.23
CA PHE A 136 4.22 3.12 -0.99
C PHE A 136 5.00 2.74 -2.25
N TRP A 137 5.95 1.82 -2.11
CA TRP A 137 6.86 1.46 -3.20
C TRP A 137 6.19 0.62 -4.27
N SER A 138 5.39 -0.36 -3.87
CA SER A 138 4.70 -1.22 -4.82
C SER A 138 3.67 -0.47 -5.66
N TYR A 139 2.91 0.45 -5.06
CA TYR A 139 1.96 1.29 -5.80
C TYR A 139 2.65 2.28 -6.75
N LYS A 140 3.80 2.83 -6.34
CA LYS A 140 4.63 3.63 -7.26
C LYS A 140 5.07 2.79 -8.47
N LEU A 141 5.53 1.56 -8.26
CA LEU A 141 5.95 0.67 -9.36
C LEU A 141 4.78 0.24 -10.24
N ILE A 142 3.59 0.02 -9.67
CA ILE A 142 2.37 -0.21 -10.46
C ILE A 142 2.03 1.03 -11.30
N GLY A 143 2.13 2.23 -10.74
CA GLY A 143 1.95 3.47 -11.49
C GLY A 143 2.94 3.58 -12.65
N ASP A 144 4.24 3.39 -12.39
CA ASP A 144 5.27 3.41 -13.42
C ASP A 144 5.01 2.36 -14.52
N TYR A 145 4.56 1.16 -14.14
CA TYR A 145 4.17 0.12 -15.08
C TYR A 145 2.97 0.54 -15.94
N MET A 146 1.90 1.09 -15.33
CA MET A 146 0.74 1.61 -16.04
C MET A 146 1.11 2.68 -17.08
N GLU A 147 2.08 3.54 -16.75
CA GLU A 147 2.60 4.58 -17.65
C GLU A 147 3.25 3.99 -18.91
N THR A 148 3.76 2.76 -18.86
CA THR A 148 4.34 2.07 -20.03
C THR A 148 3.29 1.46 -20.95
N ILE A 149 2.04 1.35 -20.53
CA ILE A 149 0.97 0.72 -21.30
C ILE A 149 0.17 1.81 -22.03
N PRO A 150 0.16 1.82 -23.37
CA PRO A 150 -0.58 2.83 -24.13
C PRO A 150 -2.06 2.84 -23.76
N GLY A 151 -2.56 4.00 -23.34
CA GLY A 151 -3.97 4.20 -23.01
C GLY A 151 -4.38 3.80 -21.58
N ALA A 152 -3.47 3.25 -20.74
CA ALA A 152 -3.82 2.81 -19.40
C ALA A 152 -4.17 3.98 -18.46
N LEU A 153 -3.45 5.10 -18.56
CA LEU A 153 -3.74 6.30 -17.77
C LEU A 153 -4.97 7.07 -18.27
N GLU A 154 -5.31 6.91 -19.55
CA GLU A 154 -6.46 7.51 -20.21
C GLU A 154 -7.73 6.66 -20.08
N GLN A 155 -7.67 5.49 -19.45
CA GLN A 155 -8.84 4.66 -19.21
C GLN A 155 -9.95 5.48 -18.53
N PRO A 156 -11.17 5.53 -19.08
CA PRO A 156 -12.21 6.44 -18.61
C PRO A 156 -12.57 6.27 -17.14
N PHE A 157 -12.42 5.06 -16.61
CA PHE A 157 -12.76 4.74 -15.23
C PHE A 157 -11.50 4.51 -14.37
N TYR A 158 -10.60 3.57 -14.73
CA TYR A 158 -9.46 3.19 -13.93
C TYR A 158 -8.26 4.16 -14.06
N GLY A 159 -8.19 4.92 -15.15
CA GLY A 159 -7.09 5.87 -15.40
C GLY A 159 -6.91 6.89 -14.27
N ARG A 160 -8.01 7.33 -13.65
CA ARG A 160 -7.94 8.25 -12.51
C ARG A 160 -7.23 7.62 -11.30
N TRP A 161 -7.48 6.35 -11.01
CA TRP A 161 -6.78 5.62 -9.96
C TRP A 161 -5.29 5.49 -10.29
N SER A 162 -4.96 5.02 -11.49
CA SER A 162 -3.59 4.84 -11.96
C SER A 162 -2.80 6.17 -11.96
N SER A 163 -3.44 7.27 -12.39
CA SER A 163 -2.83 8.61 -12.45
C SER A 163 -2.44 9.16 -11.07
N THR A 164 -3.06 8.69 -9.99
CA THR A 164 -2.69 9.07 -8.63
C THR A 164 -1.25 8.65 -8.33
N TYR A 165 -0.87 7.45 -8.72
CA TYR A 165 0.42 6.83 -8.39
C TYR A 165 1.60 7.25 -9.28
N VAL A 166 1.34 7.92 -10.39
CA VAL A 166 2.35 8.56 -11.25
C VAL A 166 2.53 10.05 -10.95
N SER A 167 1.71 10.62 -10.05
CA SER A 167 1.79 12.03 -9.70
C SER A 167 3.13 12.38 -9.02
N ASP A 168 3.63 13.60 -9.23
CA ASP A 168 4.84 14.10 -8.58
C ASP A 168 4.70 14.08 -7.05
N ALA A 169 3.50 14.35 -6.54
CA ALA A 169 3.21 14.32 -5.10
C ALA A 169 3.42 12.92 -4.53
N PHE A 170 2.87 11.87 -5.18
CA PHE A 170 3.02 10.49 -4.71
C PHE A 170 4.47 9.99 -4.84
N ARG A 171 5.12 10.29 -5.98
CA ARG A 171 6.54 9.95 -6.20
C ARG A 171 7.46 10.64 -5.18
N GLY A 172 7.18 11.92 -4.87
CA GLY A 172 7.92 12.68 -3.86
C GLY A 172 7.71 12.13 -2.45
N GLY A 173 6.48 11.76 -2.09
CA GLY A 173 6.15 11.11 -0.83
C GLY A 173 6.90 9.77 -0.68
N ASN A 174 6.89 8.95 -1.72
CA ASN A 174 7.63 7.69 -1.77
C ASN A 174 9.13 7.89 -1.51
N GLN A 175 9.75 8.85 -2.21
CA GLN A 175 11.18 9.16 -2.02
C GLN A 175 11.46 9.65 -0.61
N THR A 176 10.55 10.42 0.00
CA THR A 176 10.70 10.89 1.38
C THR A 176 10.75 9.72 2.38
N VAL A 177 9.92 8.68 2.18
CA VAL A 177 9.93 7.48 3.04
C VAL A 177 11.21 6.67 2.84
N ILE A 178 11.71 6.57 1.59
CA ILE A 178 12.98 5.91 1.26
C ILE A 178 14.16 6.63 1.95
N ASP A 179 14.22 7.96 1.85
CA ASP A 179 15.27 8.76 2.47
C ASP A 179 15.22 8.68 4.00
N LEU A 180 14.02 8.64 4.58
CA LEU A 180 13.83 8.39 6.00
C LEU A 180 14.41 7.04 6.41
N LEU A 181 14.08 5.97 5.69
CA LEU A 181 14.60 4.63 5.96
C LEU A 181 16.13 4.60 5.92
N ASP A 182 16.74 5.13 4.85
CA ASP A 182 18.19 5.17 4.72
C ASP A 182 18.85 5.87 5.90
N ARG A 183 18.27 7.00 6.34
CA ARG A 183 18.78 7.74 7.52
C ARG A 183 18.61 6.96 8.82
N LEU A 184 17.48 6.33 9.03
CA LEU A 184 17.21 5.56 10.25
C LEU A 184 18.08 4.31 10.37
N THR A 185 18.59 3.80 9.25
CA THR A 185 19.37 2.55 9.18
C THR A 185 20.86 2.78 9.08
N GLU A 186 21.35 4.03 9.23
CA GLU A 186 22.78 4.31 9.32
C GLU A 186 23.40 3.54 10.48
N GLY A 187 24.41 2.70 10.17
CA GLY A 187 25.10 1.88 11.16
C GLY A 187 24.39 0.59 11.57
N TYR A 188 23.31 0.20 10.90
CA TYR A 188 22.65 -1.08 11.15
C TYR A 188 23.57 -2.26 10.88
N THR A 189 23.49 -3.27 11.74
CA THR A 189 24.18 -4.55 11.57
C THR A 189 23.50 -5.38 10.48
N GLU A 190 24.20 -6.39 9.98
CA GLU A 190 23.65 -7.33 9.00
C GLU A 190 22.37 -8.01 9.51
N GLU A 191 22.31 -8.38 10.77
CA GLU A 191 21.12 -8.99 11.40
C GLU A 191 19.91 -8.04 11.38
N GLN A 192 20.14 -6.76 11.71
CA GLN A 192 19.08 -5.74 11.65
C GLN A 192 18.59 -5.53 10.23
N ILE A 193 19.49 -5.50 9.23
CA ILE A 193 19.08 -5.36 7.82
C ILE A 193 18.30 -6.57 7.36
N GLN A 194 18.68 -7.80 7.74
CA GLN A 194 17.93 -9.02 7.44
C GLN A 194 16.52 -9.00 8.06
N ASN A 195 16.35 -8.42 9.25
CA ASN A 195 15.03 -8.21 9.83
C ASN A 195 14.17 -7.27 8.97
N LEU A 196 14.74 -6.16 8.47
CA LEU A 196 14.03 -5.27 7.54
C LEU A 196 13.66 -5.97 6.24
N GLU A 197 14.55 -6.79 5.66
CA GLU A 197 14.24 -7.62 4.48
C GLU A 197 13.03 -8.52 4.75
N HIS A 198 13.03 -9.20 5.90
CA HIS A 198 11.93 -10.08 6.28
C HIS A 198 10.60 -9.33 6.38
N ILE A 199 10.59 -8.15 7.01
CA ILE A 199 9.40 -7.31 7.14
C ILE A 199 8.90 -6.87 5.77
N LEU A 200 9.78 -6.33 4.91
CA LEU A 200 9.41 -5.87 3.57
C LEU A 200 8.84 -6.99 2.70
N ILE A 201 9.49 -8.15 2.70
CA ILE A 201 9.05 -9.33 1.95
C ILE A 201 7.68 -9.81 2.42
N ASN A 202 7.42 -9.83 3.73
CA ASN A 202 6.12 -10.22 4.25
C ASN A 202 5.04 -9.22 3.86
N CYS A 203 5.29 -7.91 4.03
CA CYS A 203 4.34 -6.88 3.60
C CYS A 203 4.09 -6.95 2.09
N SER A 204 5.14 -7.14 1.26
CA SER A 204 4.97 -7.29 -0.19
C SER A 204 4.14 -8.52 -0.56
N LYS A 205 4.27 -9.64 0.16
CA LYS A 205 3.40 -10.82 -0.05
C LYS A 205 1.95 -10.54 0.34
N TYR A 206 1.72 -9.78 1.42
CA TYR A 206 0.38 -9.34 1.80
C TYR A 206 -0.24 -8.42 0.75
N GLU A 207 0.54 -7.52 0.13
CA GLU A 207 0.07 -6.71 -0.99
C GLU A 207 -0.35 -7.58 -2.19
N TYR A 208 0.44 -8.61 -2.54
CA TYR A 208 0.04 -9.56 -3.60
C TYR A 208 -1.28 -10.24 -3.25
N GLN A 209 -1.41 -10.74 -2.03
CA GLN A 209 -2.65 -11.36 -1.55
C GLN A 209 -3.83 -10.38 -1.50
N PHE A 210 -3.57 -9.06 -1.38
CA PHE A 210 -4.61 -8.05 -1.48
C PHE A 210 -5.18 -7.99 -2.88
N TRP A 211 -4.35 -8.11 -3.92
CA TRP A 211 -4.80 -8.24 -5.31
C TRP A 211 -5.58 -9.54 -5.54
N ASP A 212 -5.13 -10.67 -5.02
CA ASP A 212 -5.87 -11.94 -5.07
C ASP A 212 -7.24 -11.82 -4.38
N MET A 213 -7.28 -11.23 -3.19
CA MET A 213 -8.53 -10.97 -2.47
C MET A 213 -9.50 -10.09 -3.27
N ALA A 214 -8.99 -9.03 -3.89
CA ALA A 214 -9.78 -8.14 -4.73
C ALA A 214 -10.28 -8.85 -6.00
N TRP A 215 -9.46 -9.69 -6.60
CA TRP A 215 -9.82 -10.48 -7.78
C TRP A 215 -10.89 -11.52 -7.49
N THR A 216 -10.79 -12.23 -6.37
CA THR A 216 -11.74 -13.28 -5.95
C THR A 216 -12.92 -12.75 -5.14
N LYS A 217 -12.93 -11.46 -4.78
CA LYS A 217 -13.89 -10.82 -3.86
C LYS A 217 -13.93 -11.49 -2.50
N GLY A 218 -12.76 -11.88 -2.01
CA GLY A 218 -12.62 -12.53 -0.70
C GLY A 218 -13.07 -14.00 -0.67
N GLU A 219 -13.52 -14.54 -1.80
CA GLU A 219 -13.81 -15.97 -1.92
C GLU A 219 -12.50 -16.76 -1.83
N MET A 220 -12.21 -17.25 -0.66
CA MET A 220 -11.16 -18.25 -0.48
C MET A 220 -11.81 -19.63 -0.51
N ASP A 221 -11.26 -20.52 -1.33
CA ASP A 221 -11.73 -21.91 -1.43
C ASP A 221 -11.33 -22.69 -0.15
N TYR A 222 -11.97 -22.33 0.96
CA TYR A 222 -11.92 -23.17 2.15
C TYR A 222 -12.82 -24.40 1.88
N ARG A 223 -12.21 -25.47 1.44
CA ARG A 223 -12.85 -26.80 1.48
C ARG A 223 -12.89 -27.25 2.95
N LEU A 224 -13.87 -26.73 3.67
CA LEU A 224 -14.24 -27.24 4.99
C LEU A 224 -15.10 -28.49 4.83
#